data_a3253677a6d62077c897d9282456b858
#
_entry.id   a3253677a6d62077c897d9282456b858
#
_cell.length_a   1.000
_cell.length_b   1.000
_cell.length_c   1.000
_cell.angle_alpha   90.00
_cell.angle_beta   90.00
_cell.angle_gamma   90.00
#
_symmetry.space_group_name_H-M   'P 1'
#
loop_
_entity.id
_entity.type
_entity.pdbx_description
1 polymer ?
#
loop_
_entity_poly.entity_id
_entity_poly.type
_entity_poly.pdbx_seq_one_letter_code
_entity_poly.pdbx_strand_id
1 'polypeptide(L)'
;GAAIQVLTGIPAAWGVFQQPVMDEFALSEDGAGDAFGILIAAFGVGCVLGGFLQDKKGPRCAALWGTALLCGGFFAAAALPGAWGRWFFAAFSIPAGLGTAFLYPSIQSCAQKWYRGRKGLATGVIGGAVGLSGAFLTLFVRLALRGFGPVQGIRGAFWALGALTLPVCL
;
A
#
# COMPACT_ATOMS: atom_id res chain seq x y z
N GLY A 1 14.22 1.55 4.62
CA GLY A 1 13.76 0.31 3.96
C GLY A 1 12.66 -0.39 4.75
N ALA A 2 12.97 -0.94 5.95
CA ALA A 2 11.97 -1.67 6.75
C ALA A 2 10.77 -0.79 7.16
N ALA A 3 10.99 0.46 7.56
CA ALA A 3 9.93 1.39 7.91
C ALA A 3 8.98 1.67 6.72
N ILE A 4 9.52 1.77 5.50
CA ILE A 4 8.71 1.92 4.29
C ILE A 4 7.85 0.68 4.09
N GLN A 5 8.40 -0.52 4.30
CA GLN A 5 7.65 -1.77 4.13
C GLN A 5 6.53 -1.95 5.16
N VAL A 6 6.69 -1.45 6.38
CA VAL A 6 5.60 -1.44 7.37
C VAL A 6 4.42 -0.58 6.90
N LEU A 7 4.69 0.53 6.22
CA LEU A 7 3.63 1.41 5.70
C LEU A 7 3.04 0.93 4.37
N THR A 8 3.83 0.24 3.54
CA THR A 8 3.42 -0.20 2.19
C THR A 8 2.88 -1.63 2.15
N GLY A 9 2.84 -2.34 3.26
CA GLY A 9 2.31 -3.71 3.35
C GLY A 9 0.77 -3.79 3.25
N ILE A 10 0.16 -2.95 2.41
CA ILE A 10 -1.30 -2.88 2.21
C ILE A 10 -1.92 -4.22 1.80
N PRO A 11 -1.32 -5.00 0.88
CA PRO A 11 -1.88 -6.31 0.55
C PRO A 11 -1.99 -7.25 1.76
N ALA A 12 -1.03 -7.17 2.69
CA ALA A 12 -1.05 -7.97 3.92
C ALA A 12 -2.06 -7.45 4.95
N ALA A 13 -2.42 -6.17 4.87
CA ALA A 13 -3.35 -5.51 5.79
C ALA A 13 -4.78 -5.40 5.25
N TRP A 14 -5.06 -5.89 4.04
CA TRP A 14 -6.36 -5.74 3.39
C TRP A 14 -7.54 -6.17 4.26
N GLY A 15 -7.42 -7.28 4.97
CA GLY A 15 -8.48 -7.77 5.85
C GLY A 15 -8.96 -6.78 6.92
N VAL A 16 -8.13 -5.79 7.27
CA VAL A 16 -8.48 -4.72 8.21
C VAL A 16 -9.23 -3.58 7.53
N PHE A 17 -8.87 -3.29 6.28
CA PHE A 17 -9.53 -2.26 5.47
C PHE A 17 -10.86 -2.74 4.89
N GLN A 18 -11.03 -4.05 4.72
CA GLN A 18 -12.17 -4.64 4.04
C GLN A 18 -13.51 -4.20 4.65
N GLN A 19 -13.70 -4.39 5.95
CA GLN A 19 -14.95 -4.03 6.64
C GLN A 19 -15.25 -2.52 6.56
N PRO A 20 -14.33 -1.61 6.96
CA PRO A 20 -14.57 -0.18 6.86
C PRO A 20 -14.81 0.32 5.43
N VAL A 21 -14.17 -0.31 4.44
CA VAL A 21 -14.36 0.04 3.02
C VAL A 21 -15.74 -0.42 2.54
N MET A 22 -16.19 -1.61 2.94
CA MET A 22 -17.54 -2.10 2.63
C MET A 22 -18.61 -1.16 3.21
N ASP A 23 -18.43 -0.74 4.46
CA ASP A 23 -19.38 0.15 5.15
C ASP A 23 -19.44 1.55 4.51
N GLU A 24 -18.30 2.12 4.11
CA GLU A 24 -18.23 3.47 3.51
C GLU A 24 -18.68 3.51 2.06
N PHE A 25 -18.28 2.53 1.25
CA PHE A 25 -18.53 2.52 -0.19
C PHE A 25 -19.72 1.63 -0.60
N ALA A 26 -20.48 1.10 0.36
CA ALA A 26 -21.61 0.20 0.16
C ALA A 26 -21.29 -0.97 -0.80
N LEU A 27 -20.07 -1.53 -0.64
CA LEU A 27 -19.62 -2.67 -1.42
C LEU A 27 -20.13 -3.97 -0.79
N SER A 28 -20.55 -4.91 -1.65
CA SER A 28 -20.83 -6.29 -1.23
C SER A 28 -19.53 -7.02 -0.83
N GLU A 29 -19.65 -8.17 -0.15
CA GLU A 29 -18.50 -9.02 0.14
C GLU A 29 -17.75 -9.44 -1.12
N ASP A 30 -18.49 -9.78 -2.18
CA ASP A 30 -17.92 -10.10 -3.51
C ASP A 30 -17.15 -8.90 -4.08
N GLY A 31 -17.71 -7.68 -3.98
CA GLY A 31 -17.04 -6.46 -4.43
C GLY A 31 -15.74 -6.15 -3.66
N ALA A 32 -15.71 -6.40 -2.36
CA ALA A 32 -14.49 -6.24 -1.57
C ALA A 32 -13.43 -7.31 -1.92
N GLY A 33 -13.87 -8.53 -2.26
CA GLY A 33 -13.01 -9.58 -2.81
C GLY A 33 -12.41 -9.20 -4.16
N ASP A 34 -13.23 -8.66 -5.06
CA ASP A 34 -12.80 -8.17 -6.37
C ASP A 34 -11.78 -7.03 -6.24
N ALA A 35 -12.00 -6.10 -5.30
CA ALA A 35 -11.04 -5.02 -5.01
C ALA A 35 -9.67 -5.57 -4.62
N PHE A 36 -9.64 -6.58 -3.78
CA PHE A 36 -8.41 -7.26 -3.40
C PHE A 36 -7.78 -8.03 -4.56
N GLY A 37 -8.58 -8.74 -5.35
CA GLY A 37 -8.12 -9.45 -6.53
C GLY A 37 -7.45 -8.50 -7.54
N ILE A 38 -8.07 -7.35 -7.82
CA ILE A 38 -7.52 -6.32 -8.70
C ILE A 38 -6.24 -5.72 -8.10
N LEU A 39 -6.19 -5.48 -6.79
CA LEU A 39 -5.00 -4.98 -6.12
C LEU A 39 -3.82 -5.94 -6.26
N ILE A 40 -4.04 -7.25 -6.05
CA ILE A 40 -3.01 -8.28 -6.21
C ILE A 40 -2.58 -8.43 -7.67
N ALA A 41 -3.52 -8.40 -8.62
CA ALA A 41 -3.22 -8.43 -10.05
C ALA A 41 -2.37 -7.22 -10.47
N ALA A 42 -2.75 -6.02 -10.03
CA ALA A 42 -1.97 -4.80 -10.25
C ALA A 42 -0.58 -4.87 -9.61
N PHE A 43 -0.47 -5.47 -8.42
CA PHE A 43 0.80 -5.73 -7.76
C PHE A 43 1.69 -6.66 -8.61
N GLY A 44 1.14 -7.76 -9.13
CA GLY A 44 1.89 -8.69 -9.99
C GLY A 44 2.44 -8.02 -11.26
N VAL A 45 1.57 -7.30 -11.99
CA VAL A 45 1.97 -6.52 -13.17
C VAL A 45 3.00 -5.44 -12.80
N GLY A 46 2.76 -4.75 -11.69
CA GLY A 46 3.63 -3.70 -11.19
C GLY A 46 5.04 -4.20 -10.81
N CYS A 47 5.18 -5.42 -10.30
CA CYS A 47 6.49 -6.01 -10.02
C CYS A 47 7.34 -6.17 -11.29
N VAL A 48 6.73 -6.56 -12.39
CA VAL A 48 7.42 -6.65 -13.69
C VAL A 48 7.82 -5.27 -14.18
N LEU A 49 6.89 -4.32 -14.21
CA LEU A 49 7.14 -2.94 -14.66
C LEU A 49 8.15 -2.22 -13.75
N GLY A 50 8.00 -2.39 -12.44
CA GLY A 50 8.92 -1.82 -11.44
C GLY A 50 10.33 -2.40 -11.54
N GLY A 51 10.46 -3.70 -11.79
CA GLY A 51 11.74 -4.35 -12.09
C GLY A 51 12.41 -3.75 -13.33
N PHE A 52 11.69 -3.65 -14.44
CA PHE A 52 12.19 -2.99 -15.66
C PHE A 52 12.62 -1.54 -15.43
N LEU A 53 11.84 -0.77 -14.69
CA LEU A 53 12.15 0.62 -14.39
C LEU A 53 13.40 0.73 -13.50
N GLN A 54 13.50 -0.17 -12.52
CA GLN A 54 14.65 -0.25 -11.61
C GLN A 54 15.95 -0.59 -12.36
N ASP A 55 15.89 -1.53 -13.31
CA ASP A 55 17.05 -1.95 -14.09
C ASP A 55 17.52 -0.84 -15.04
N LYS A 56 16.59 -0.07 -15.64
CA LYS A 56 16.91 1.01 -16.58
C LYS A 56 17.29 2.32 -15.91
N LYS A 57 16.56 2.75 -14.88
CA LYS A 57 16.70 4.09 -14.26
C LYS A 57 17.16 4.05 -12.80
N GLY A 58 17.38 2.85 -12.27
CA GLY A 58 17.84 2.64 -10.91
C GLY A 58 16.71 2.58 -9.87
N PRO A 59 17.03 2.06 -8.66
CA PRO A 59 16.03 1.81 -7.62
C PRO A 59 15.39 3.09 -7.05
N ARG A 60 16.11 4.22 -7.05
CA ARG A 60 15.57 5.50 -6.58
C ARG A 60 14.41 5.98 -7.45
N CYS A 61 14.57 5.90 -8.78
CA CYS A 61 13.53 6.32 -9.71
C CYS A 61 12.29 5.42 -9.57
N ALA A 62 12.46 4.10 -9.48
CA ALA A 62 11.36 3.17 -9.27
C ALA A 62 10.65 3.42 -7.94
N ALA A 63 11.39 3.71 -6.86
CA ALA A 63 10.82 4.03 -5.56
C ALA A 63 10.01 5.34 -5.59
N LEU A 64 10.50 6.39 -6.24
CA LEU A 64 9.76 7.66 -6.38
C LEU A 64 8.45 7.48 -7.14
N TRP A 65 8.45 6.76 -8.25
CA TRP A 65 7.22 6.44 -8.98
C TRP A 65 6.27 5.59 -8.15
N GLY A 66 6.79 4.60 -7.41
CA GLY A 66 6.01 3.78 -6.48
C GLY A 66 5.34 4.62 -5.39
N THR A 67 6.09 5.55 -4.79
CA THR A 67 5.57 6.48 -3.78
C THR A 67 4.48 7.38 -4.36
N ALA A 68 4.72 7.97 -5.54
CA ALA A 68 3.73 8.85 -6.18
C ALA A 68 2.42 8.12 -6.50
N LEU A 69 2.50 6.88 -7.03
CA LEU A 69 1.33 6.05 -7.31
C LEU A 69 0.59 5.67 -6.01
N LEU A 70 1.32 5.28 -4.98
CA LEU A 70 0.74 4.88 -3.70
C LEU A 70 0.04 6.04 -3.01
N CYS A 71 0.71 7.18 -2.89
CA CYS A 71 0.12 8.40 -2.32
C CYS A 71 -1.07 8.88 -3.14
N GLY A 72 -0.96 8.87 -4.48
CA GLY A 72 -2.05 9.20 -5.38
C GLY A 72 -3.27 8.30 -5.18
N GLY A 73 -3.08 6.99 -5.00
CA GLY A 73 -4.13 6.03 -4.67
C GLY A 73 -4.82 6.34 -3.34
N PHE A 74 -4.06 6.66 -2.30
CA PHE A 74 -4.63 7.03 -1.01
C PHE A 74 -5.43 8.34 -1.07
N PHE A 75 -4.90 9.37 -1.70
CA PHE A 75 -5.60 10.64 -1.84
C PHE A 75 -6.84 10.52 -2.73
N ALA A 76 -6.76 9.75 -3.82
CA ALA A 76 -7.92 9.49 -4.68
C ALA A 76 -9.02 8.74 -3.93
N ALA A 77 -8.68 7.70 -3.15
CA ALA A 77 -9.64 6.97 -2.31
C ALA A 77 -10.29 7.87 -1.27
N ALA A 78 -9.52 8.75 -0.62
CA ALA A 78 -10.03 9.68 0.37
C ALA A 78 -10.95 10.76 -0.22
N ALA A 79 -10.73 11.15 -1.47
CA ALA A 79 -11.52 12.14 -2.19
C ALA A 79 -12.81 11.59 -2.82
N LEU A 80 -12.92 10.26 -3.00
CA LEU A 80 -14.10 9.64 -3.62
C LEU A 80 -15.35 9.79 -2.75
N PRO A 81 -16.50 10.22 -3.35
CA PRO A 81 -17.79 10.14 -2.68
C PRO A 81 -18.18 8.67 -2.44
N GLY A 82 -18.80 8.36 -1.29
CA GLY A 82 -19.21 6.99 -0.94
C GLY A 82 -20.15 6.32 -1.96
N ALA A 83 -20.94 7.12 -2.69
CA ALA A 83 -21.83 6.64 -3.76
C ALA A 83 -21.10 6.05 -4.99
N TRP A 84 -19.78 6.24 -5.12
CA TRP A 84 -18.99 5.85 -6.28
C TRP A 84 -18.13 4.60 -6.01
N GLY A 85 -18.65 3.65 -5.23
CA GLY A 85 -17.92 2.43 -4.84
C GLY A 85 -17.29 1.66 -6.00
N ARG A 86 -17.93 1.67 -7.19
CA ARG A 86 -17.38 1.03 -8.40
C ARG A 86 -16.06 1.66 -8.86
N TRP A 87 -15.87 2.97 -8.66
CA TRP A 87 -14.64 3.67 -9.02
C TRP A 87 -13.52 3.50 -8.01
N PHE A 88 -13.83 2.97 -6.82
CA PHE A 88 -12.84 2.64 -5.81
C PHE A 88 -11.75 1.70 -6.34
N PHE A 89 -12.12 0.74 -7.17
CA PHE A 89 -11.17 -0.19 -7.80
C PHE A 89 -10.14 0.54 -8.64
N ALA A 90 -10.58 1.48 -9.49
CA ALA A 90 -9.69 2.24 -10.36
C ALA A 90 -8.86 3.26 -9.56
N ALA A 91 -9.47 3.92 -8.58
CA ALA A 91 -8.85 5.01 -7.85
C ALA A 91 -7.89 4.54 -6.74
N PHE A 92 -8.15 3.39 -6.14
CA PHE A 92 -7.35 2.86 -5.04
C PHE A 92 -6.61 1.57 -5.41
N SER A 93 -7.33 0.51 -5.82
CA SER A 93 -6.72 -0.83 -5.94
C SER A 93 -5.61 -0.87 -6.99
N ILE A 94 -5.80 -0.21 -8.14
CA ILE A 94 -4.78 -0.19 -9.19
C ILE A 94 -3.55 0.64 -8.77
N PRO A 95 -3.68 1.92 -8.37
CA PRO A 95 -2.50 2.70 -7.99
C PRO A 95 -1.80 2.18 -6.75
N ALA A 96 -2.55 1.68 -5.75
CA ALA A 96 -1.96 1.12 -4.54
C ALA A 96 -1.19 -0.18 -4.83
N GLY A 97 -1.77 -1.07 -5.67
CA GLY A 97 -1.10 -2.29 -6.11
C GLY A 97 0.20 -2.00 -6.87
N LEU A 98 0.13 -1.13 -7.90
CA LEU A 98 1.31 -0.72 -8.68
C LEU A 98 2.35 0.00 -7.82
N GLY A 99 1.92 0.91 -6.95
CA GLY A 99 2.82 1.68 -6.08
C GLY A 99 3.59 0.78 -5.12
N THR A 100 2.91 -0.14 -4.46
CA THR A 100 3.54 -1.13 -3.58
C THR A 100 4.48 -2.05 -4.35
N ALA A 101 4.11 -2.45 -5.57
CA ALA A 101 4.92 -3.30 -6.44
C ALA A 101 6.22 -2.64 -6.91
N PHE A 102 6.23 -1.34 -7.11
CA PHE A 102 7.45 -0.60 -7.47
C PHE A 102 8.38 -0.42 -6.26
N LEU A 103 7.81 -0.23 -5.08
CA LEU A 103 8.58 -0.05 -3.83
C LEU A 103 9.21 -1.37 -3.35
N TYR A 104 8.47 -2.46 -3.39
CA TYR A 104 8.90 -3.74 -2.80
C TYR A 104 10.22 -4.26 -3.38
N PRO A 105 10.37 -4.50 -4.71
CA PRO A 105 11.62 -5.00 -5.27
C PRO A 105 12.76 -3.97 -5.16
N SER A 106 12.46 -2.68 -5.22
CA SER A 106 13.46 -1.62 -5.09
C SER A 106 14.11 -1.60 -3.71
N ILE A 107 13.32 -1.74 -2.65
CA ILE A 107 13.81 -1.80 -1.27
C ILE A 107 14.57 -3.09 -1.04
N GLN A 108 14.05 -4.22 -1.53
CA GLN A 108 14.66 -5.54 -1.40
C GLN A 108 16.06 -5.58 -2.06
N SER A 109 16.16 -5.10 -3.30
CA SER A 109 17.44 -5.08 -4.03
C SER A 109 18.46 -4.14 -3.39
N CYS A 110 18.03 -2.96 -2.90
CA CYS A 110 18.90 -2.07 -2.16
C CYS A 110 19.44 -2.73 -0.89
N ALA A 111 18.57 -3.36 -0.09
CA ALA A 111 18.98 -4.02 1.14
C ALA A 111 19.97 -5.16 0.89
N GLN A 112 19.72 -5.98 -0.14
CA GLN A 112 20.63 -7.07 -0.51
C GLN A 112 22.00 -6.57 -1.01
N LYS A 113 22.06 -5.41 -1.65
CA LYS A 113 23.31 -4.77 -2.08
C LYS A 113 24.12 -4.26 -0.89
N TRP A 114 23.47 -3.71 0.12
CA TRP A 114 24.13 -3.22 1.35
C TRP A 114 24.61 -4.35 2.26
N TYR A 115 23.84 -5.44 2.39
CA TYR A 115 24.15 -6.58 3.25
C TYR A 115 24.68 -7.78 2.45
N ARG A 116 25.73 -7.58 1.66
CA ARG A 116 26.28 -8.62 0.77
C ARG A 116 26.65 -9.93 1.47
N GLY A 117 27.10 -9.86 2.72
CA GLY A 117 27.49 -11.04 3.51
C GLY A 117 26.33 -11.76 4.20
N ARG A 118 25.14 -11.12 4.32
CA ARG A 118 23.98 -11.63 5.07
C ARG A 118 22.66 -11.34 4.35
N LYS A 119 22.58 -11.71 3.07
CA LYS A 119 21.42 -11.46 2.20
C LYS A 119 20.13 -12.04 2.77
N GLY A 120 20.18 -13.23 3.38
CA GLY A 120 19.02 -13.87 4.00
C GLY A 120 18.45 -13.06 5.16
N LEU A 121 19.32 -12.48 6.01
CA LEU A 121 18.91 -11.63 7.12
C LEU A 121 18.25 -10.34 6.58
N ALA A 122 18.81 -9.71 5.57
CA ALA A 122 18.23 -8.51 4.96
C ALA A 122 16.83 -8.78 4.39
N THR A 123 16.68 -9.90 3.65
CA THR A 123 15.39 -10.34 3.11
C THR A 123 14.40 -10.68 4.22
N GLY A 124 14.85 -11.37 5.27
CA GLY A 124 14.00 -11.74 6.42
C GLY A 124 13.49 -10.52 7.20
N VAL A 125 14.33 -9.52 7.43
CA VAL A 125 13.91 -8.27 8.11
C VAL A 125 12.89 -7.50 7.28
N ILE A 126 13.08 -7.41 5.96
CA ILE A 126 12.14 -6.74 5.08
C ILE A 126 10.82 -7.51 4.98
N GLY A 127 10.87 -8.83 4.81
CA GLY A 127 9.68 -9.68 4.81
C GLY A 127 8.94 -9.64 6.15
N GLY A 128 9.66 -9.67 7.27
CA GLY A 128 9.10 -9.48 8.60
C GLY A 128 8.42 -8.12 8.78
N ALA A 129 9.00 -7.06 8.21
CA ALA A 129 8.38 -5.72 8.24
C ALA A 129 7.05 -5.69 7.47
N VAL A 130 6.93 -6.40 6.35
CA VAL A 130 5.66 -6.57 5.62
C VAL A 130 4.65 -7.34 6.47
N GLY A 131 5.06 -8.41 7.15
CA GLY A 131 4.18 -9.14 8.08
C GLY A 131 3.69 -8.27 9.24
N LEU A 132 4.57 -7.44 9.82
CA LEU A 132 4.23 -6.50 10.89
C LEU A 132 3.32 -5.35 10.41
N SER A 133 3.31 -5.04 9.11
CA SER A 133 2.46 -3.97 8.56
C SER A 133 0.98 -4.22 8.83
N GLY A 134 0.53 -5.48 8.74
CA GLY A 134 -0.84 -5.86 9.08
C GLY A 134 -1.22 -5.46 10.50
N ALA A 135 -0.37 -5.76 11.49
CA ALA A 135 -0.60 -5.39 12.89
C ALA A 135 -0.57 -3.86 13.09
N PHE A 136 0.43 -3.19 12.50
CA PHE A 136 0.56 -1.73 12.58
C PHE A 136 -0.63 -1.00 11.96
N LEU A 137 -0.99 -1.36 10.72
CA LEU A 137 -2.11 -0.74 10.02
C LEU A 137 -3.46 -1.05 10.71
N THR A 138 -3.61 -2.28 11.29
CA THR A 138 -4.78 -2.61 12.11
C THR A 138 -4.94 -1.65 13.28
N LEU A 139 -3.87 -1.47 14.04
CA LEU A 139 -3.90 -0.58 15.20
C LEU A 139 -4.18 0.86 14.78
N PHE A 140 -3.53 1.32 13.70
CA PHE A 140 -3.70 2.66 13.16
C PHE A 140 -5.14 2.93 12.70
N VAL A 141 -5.73 2.04 11.91
CA VAL A 141 -7.11 2.17 11.43
C VAL A 141 -8.11 2.11 12.60
N ARG A 142 -7.92 1.20 13.56
CA ARG A 142 -8.78 1.13 14.75
C ARG A 142 -8.73 2.41 15.58
N LEU A 143 -7.57 3.01 15.75
CA LEU A 143 -7.42 4.29 16.45
C LEU A 143 -8.10 5.44 15.68
N ALA A 144 -7.94 5.48 14.36
CA ALA A 144 -8.59 6.48 13.52
C ALA A 144 -10.13 6.36 13.57
N LEU A 145 -10.67 5.15 13.49
CA LEU A 145 -12.10 4.89 13.59
C LEU A 145 -12.66 5.27 14.97
N ARG A 146 -11.91 5.04 16.06
CA ARG A 146 -12.32 5.45 17.41
C ARG A 146 -12.31 6.96 17.60
N GLY A 147 -11.38 7.68 16.95
CA GLY A 147 -11.24 9.13 17.10
C GLY A 147 -12.18 9.95 16.23
N PHE A 148 -12.50 9.50 15.01
CA PHE A 148 -13.24 10.30 14.02
C PHE A 148 -14.59 9.69 13.63
N GLY A 149 -14.99 8.55 14.20
CA GLY A 149 -16.21 7.82 13.83
C GLY A 149 -16.06 6.96 12.56
N PRO A 150 -17.06 6.10 12.24
CA PRO A 150 -16.88 5.07 11.20
C PRO A 150 -16.70 5.65 9.79
N VAL A 151 -17.46 6.66 9.39
CA VAL A 151 -17.45 7.24 8.04
C VAL A 151 -16.27 8.20 7.82
N GLN A 152 -16.08 9.15 8.74
CA GLN A 152 -14.97 10.12 8.63
C GLN A 152 -13.62 9.47 8.99
N GLY A 153 -13.63 8.41 9.79
CA GLY A 153 -12.43 7.72 10.25
C GLY A 153 -11.67 7.02 9.15
N ILE A 154 -12.35 6.36 8.20
CA ILE A 154 -11.65 5.66 7.09
C ILE A 154 -11.07 6.67 6.08
N ARG A 155 -11.79 7.74 5.77
CA ARG A 155 -11.27 8.82 4.91
C ARG A 155 -10.09 9.54 5.57
N GLY A 156 -10.21 9.83 6.87
CA GLY A 156 -9.13 10.39 7.67
C GLY A 156 -7.92 9.46 7.71
N ALA A 157 -8.12 8.15 7.82
CA ALA A 157 -7.05 7.16 7.77
C ALA A 157 -6.33 7.16 6.41
N PHE A 158 -7.06 7.24 5.30
CA PHE A 158 -6.45 7.34 3.96
C PHE A 158 -5.66 8.65 3.79
N TRP A 159 -6.19 9.79 4.25
CA TRP A 159 -5.46 11.05 4.24
C TRP A 159 -4.18 11.00 5.09
N ALA A 160 -4.28 10.45 6.30
CA ALA A 160 -3.15 10.33 7.21
C ALA A 160 -2.09 9.35 6.68
N LEU A 161 -2.49 8.22 6.09
CA LEU A 161 -1.57 7.27 5.47
C LEU A 161 -0.88 7.87 4.24
N GLY A 162 -1.62 8.59 3.39
CA GLY A 162 -1.06 9.31 2.26
C GLY A 162 -0.04 10.37 2.69
N ALA A 163 -0.37 11.15 3.72
CA ALA A 163 0.54 12.15 4.28
C ALA A 163 1.76 11.55 5.00
N LEU A 164 1.60 10.39 5.63
CA LEU A 164 2.69 9.71 6.34
C LEU A 164 3.65 8.98 5.38
N THR A 165 3.13 8.43 4.29
CA THR A 165 3.97 7.74 3.28
C THR A 165 4.88 8.70 2.53
N LEU A 166 4.47 9.95 2.31
CA LEU A 166 5.26 10.95 1.61
C LEU A 166 6.65 11.18 2.26
N PRO A 167 6.76 11.60 3.54
CA PRO A 167 8.07 11.87 4.15
C PRO A 167 8.88 10.60 4.46
N VAL A 168 8.24 9.44 4.58
CA VAL A 168 8.93 8.18 4.87
C VAL A 168 9.53 7.57 3.60
N CYS A 169 8.95 7.83 2.43
CA CYS A 169 9.39 7.29 1.15
C CYS A 169 10.31 8.24 0.36
N LEU A 170 10.35 9.52 0.69
CA LEU A 170 11.29 10.52 0.16
C LEU A 170 12.59 10.53 0.94
#